data_e09d08a3a598d7adba6c6128a84ae6d2
#
_entry.id   e09d08a3a598d7adba6c6128a84ae6d2
#
_cell.length_a   1.000
_cell.length_b   1.000
_cell.length_c   1.000
_cell.angle_alpha   90.00
_cell.angle_beta   90.00
_cell.angle_gamma   90.00
#
_symmetry.space_group_name_H-M   'P 1'
#
loop_
_entity.id
_entity.type
_entity.pdbx_description
1 polymer ?
#
loop_
_entity_poly.entity_id
_entity_poly.type
_entity_poly.pdbx_seq_one_letter_code
_entity_poly.pdbx_strand_id
1 'polypeptide(L)'
;MSEHKPDHKRIRVAVAQTTLVDDPRDVAGLRGAGGQVRKLMREAHGAGARLVLFPEGAMCAPNKRVMSSVPDEVGPSDWSRFEWDVLREELGEIAALAGELRLWTVLGSVHRLTPPNRPHNSLYVISDRGEVAGRYDERLLSKTKVTYMYAPGATTVTFDVDGVRFGCLLGMEVHYPELFAAYEQQGVDCVLFATTGPGPSEQSQSFATEAQGLAAVNSMWVAFAAPAALGAVTPSGLLGPDGTWSARCEPSTAAAVAIGEIDDGAAEVEIAVRHARPWRQEARGGLYEEHRVVADPRSEARTAF
;
A
#
# COMPACT_ATOMS: atom_id res chain seq x y z
N MET A 1 38.15 17.08 2.96
CA MET A 1 36.95 16.39 3.48
C MET A 1 36.37 15.60 2.32
N SER A 2 36.42 14.28 2.39
CA SER A 2 35.81 13.43 1.36
C SER A 2 34.30 13.57 1.53
N GLU A 3 33.61 14.16 0.57
CA GLU A 3 32.14 14.13 0.50
C GLU A 3 31.75 12.66 0.36
N HIS A 4 31.21 12.11 1.43
CA HIS A 4 30.55 10.81 1.38
C HIS A 4 29.31 11.01 0.51
N LYS A 5 29.41 10.65 -0.77
CA LYS A 5 28.24 10.56 -1.66
C LYS A 5 27.30 9.55 -0.99
N PRO A 6 26.06 9.89 -0.65
CA PRO A 6 25.13 8.93 -0.10
C PRO A 6 24.98 7.76 -1.09
N ASP A 7 24.91 6.54 -0.55
CA ASP A 7 24.72 5.35 -1.38
C ASP A 7 23.45 5.53 -2.21
N HIS A 8 23.61 5.44 -3.52
CA HIS A 8 22.54 5.57 -4.50
C HIS A 8 21.56 4.39 -4.35
N LYS A 9 20.30 4.70 -4.05
CA LYS A 9 19.25 3.71 -3.86
C LYS A 9 18.61 3.37 -5.20
N ARG A 10 18.63 2.10 -5.57
CA ARG A 10 18.00 1.64 -6.81
C ARG A 10 17.40 0.25 -6.64
N ILE A 11 16.09 0.10 -6.91
CA ILE A 11 15.37 -1.16 -6.80
C ILE A 11 14.24 -1.23 -7.83
N ARG A 12 14.00 -2.40 -8.42
CA ARG A 12 12.81 -2.68 -9.22
C ARG A 12 11.68 -3.18 -8.35
N VAL A 13 10.52 -2.54 -8.48
CA VAL A 13 9.29 -2.87 -7.76
C VAL A 13 8.22 -3.26 -8.76
N ALA A 14 7.57 -4.39 -8.50
CA ALA A 14 6.40 -4.82 -9.23
C ALA A 14 5.13 -4.41 -8.48
N VAL A 15 4.13 -3.94 -9.20
CA VAL A 15 2.82 -3.61 -8.64
C VAL A 15 1.76 -4.37 -9.42
N ALA A 16 1.06 -5.27 -8.75
CA ALA A 16 0.08 -6.16 -9.35
C ALA A 16 -1.35 -5.57 -9.30
N GLN A 17 -2.16 -5.96 -10.28
CA GLN A 17 -3.62 -5.93 -10.21
C GLN A 17 -4.15 -7.35 -10.34
N THR A 18 -5.08 -7.75 -9.47
CA THR A 18 -5.62 -9.13 -9.42
C THR A 18 -7.14 -9.12 -9.50
N THR A 19 -7.71 -10.20 -10.01
CA THR A 19 -9.14 -10.46 -9.79
C THR A 19 -9.35 -10.82 -8.32
N LEU A 20 -10.45 -10.39 -7.74
CA LEU A 20 -10.75 -10.65 -6.33
C LEU A 20 -11.79 -11.77 -6.19
N VAL A 21 -11.64 -12.56 -5.13
CA VAL A 21 -12.62 -13.50 -4.63
C VAL A 21 -13.38 -12.82 -3.50
N ASP A 22 -14.70 -12.77 -3.57
CA ASP A 22 -15.54 -12.06 -2.60
C ASP A 22 -16.39 -13.01 -1.71
N ASP A 23 -16.46 -14.30 -2.06
CA ASP A 23 -17.06 -15.34 -1.23
C ASP A 23 -15.96 -16.17 -0.52
N PRO A 24 -15.77 -15.99 0.79
CA PRO A 24 -14.74 -16.71 1.53
C PRO A 24 -15.03 -18.20 1.73
N ARG A 25 -16.20 -18.69 1.31
CA ARG A 25 -16.59 -20.11 1.31
C ARG A 25 -16.20 -20.81 0.01
N ASP A 26 -15.83 -20.03 -1.02
CA ASP A 26 -15.45 -20.58 -2.33
C ASP A 26 -13.99 -21.11 -2.26
N VAL A 27 -13.84 -22.38 -1.92
CA VAL A 27 -12.55 -23.07 -1.91
C VAL A 27 -11.82 -22.99 -3.25
N ALA A 28 -12.55 -23.16 -4.36
CA ALA A 28 -11.96 -23.10 -5.70
C ALA A 28 -11.48 -21.70 -6.03
N GLY A 29 -12.26 -20.67 -5.67
CA GLY A 29 -11.89 -19.27 -5.79
C GLY A 29 -10.66 -18.92 -4.98
N LEU A 30 -10.58 -19.33 -3.70
CA LEU A 30 -9.40 -19.09 -2.84
C LEU A 30 -8.13 -19.74 -3.41
N ARG A 31 -8.21 -20.99 -3.89
CA ARG A 31 -7.09 -21.67 -4.56
C ARG A 31 -6.72 -20.99 -5.88
N GLY A 32 -7.72 -20.52 -6.64
CA GLY A 32 -7.54 -19.74 -7.85
C GLY A 32 -6.79 -18.42 -7.58
N ALA A 33 -7.16 -17.70 -6.51
CA ALA A 33 -6.49 -16.47 -6.08
C ALA A 33 -5.02 -16.75 -5.74
N GLY A 34 -4.72 -17.79 -4.96
CA GLY A 34 -3.35 -18.20 -4.65
C GLY A 34 -2.55 -18.55 -5.91
N GLY A 35 -3.16 -19.30 -6.84
CA GLY A 35 -2.56 -19.62 -8.15
C GLY A 35 -2.24 -18.38 -8.97
N GLN A 36 -3.17 -17.39 -8.99
CA GLN A 36 -2.97 -16.12 -9.69
C GLN A 36 -1.82 -15.32 -9.07
N VAL A 37 -1.77 -15.21 -7.75
CA VAL A 37 -0.68 -14.53 -7.03
C VAL A 37 0.66 -15.17 -7.39
N ARG A 38 0.78 -16.50 -7.29
CA ARG A 38 2.03 -17.22 -7.63
C ARG A 38 2.43 -17.04 -9.10
N LYS A 39 1.48 -16.96 -10.03
CA LYS A 39 1.76 -16.65 -11.43
C LYS A 39 2.38 -15.26 -11.58
N LEU A 40 1.75 -14.23 -11.01
CA LEU A 40 2.24 -12.84 -11.10
C LEU A 40 3.57 -12.64 -10.36
N MET A 41 3.84 -13.39 -9.27
CA MET A 41 5.16 -13.41 -8.63
C MET A 41 6.26 -13.89 -9.58
N ARG A 42 6.00 -14.95 -10.37
CA ARG A 42 6.96 -15.45 -11.37
C ARG A 42 7.17 -14.44 -12.49
N GLU A 43 6.13 -13.76 -12.94
CA GLU A 43 6.22 -12.69 -13.94
C GLU A 43 7.06 -11.51 -13.41
N ALA A 44 6.79 -11.05 -12.18
CA ALA A 44 7.55 -10.00 -11.51
C ALA A 44 9.04 -10.37 -11.37
N HIS A 45 9.31 -11.59 -10.89
CA HIS A 45 10.67 -12.09 -10.76
C HIS A 45 11.39 -12.17 -12.12
N GLY A 46 10.72 -12.71 -13.17
CA GLY A 46 11.25 -12.79 -14.53
C GLY A 46 11.59 -11.44 -15.14
N ALA A 47 10.91 -10.37 -14.70
CA ALA A 47 11.19 -8.98 -15.07
C ALA A 47 12.26 -8.31 -14.18
N GLY A 48 12.83 -9.04 -13.22
CA GLY A 48 13.90 -8.56 -12.33
C GLY A 48 13.44 -7.74 -11.14
N ALA A 49 12.15 -7.81 -10.75
CA ALA A 49 11.68 -7.17 -9.54
C ALA A 49 12.27 -7.82 -8.29
N ARG A 50 12.56 -7.01 -7.28
CA ARG A 50 13.01 -7.44 -5.95
C ARG A 50 11.86 -7.45 -4.92
N LEU A 51 10.80 -6.69 -5.21
CA LEU A 51 9.59 -6.61 -4.41
C LEU A 51 8.37 -6.61 -5.32
N VAL A 52 7.30 -7.29 -4.90
CA VAL A 52 5.97 -7.21 -5.52
C VAL A 52 4.91 -6.85 -4.50
N LEU A 53 4.08 -5.86 -4.84
CA LEU A 53 2.89 -5.46 -4.09
C LEU A 53 1.63 -6.00 -4.76
N PHE A 54 0.76 -6.64 -3.98
CA PHE A 54 -0.57 -7.09 -4.39
C PHE A 54 -1.67 -6.21 -3.77
N PRO A 55 -2.86 -6.15 -4.40
CA PRO A 55 -3.98 -5.36 -3.89
C PRO A 55 -4.46 -5.81 -2.51
N GLU A 56 -5.20 -4.93 -1.84
CA GLU A 56 -6.05 -5.27 -0.70
C GLU A 56 -6.96 -6.45 -1.09
N GLY A 57 -7.02 -7.46 -0.22
CA GLY A 57 -7.86 -8.62 -0.44
C GLY A 57 -7.47 -9.50 -1.63
N ALA A 58 -6.22 -9.45 -2.09
CA ALA A 58 -5.74 -10.27 -3.22
C ALA A 58 -5.99 -11.77 -3.03
N MET A 59 -5.99 -12.26 -1.77
CA MET A 59 -6.37 -13.64 -1.45
C MET A 59 -7.88 -13.82 -1.28
N CYS A 60 -8.55 -12.85 -0.65
CA CYS A 60 -9.99 -12.76 -0.54
C CYS A 60 -10.37 -11.35 -0.07
N ALA A 61 -11.35 -10.74 -0.73
CA ALA A 61 -11.99 -9.48 -0.32
C ALA A 61 -13.45 -9.78 0.06
N PRO A 62 -13.74 -10.30 1.27
CA PRO A 62 -15.05 -10.83 1.63
C PRO A 62 -16.16 -9.81 1.45
N ASN A 63 -17.18 -10.16 0.66
CA ASN A 63 -18.32 -9.31 0.42
C ASN A 63 -19.14 -9.13 1.69
N LYS A 64 -19.45 -7.88 2.02
CA LYS A 64 -20.16 -7.49 3.26
C LYS A 64 -21.53 -8.16 3.41
N ARG A 65 -22.24 -8.38 2.31
CA ARG A 65 -23.55 -9.06 2.33
C ARG A 65 -23.40 -10.56 2.44
N VAL A 66 -22.45 -11.17 1.73
CA VAL A 66 -22.12 -12.59 1.82
C VAL A 66 -21.73 -12.98 3.25
N MET A 67 -20.96 -12.11 3.92
CA MET A 67 -20.51 -12.31 5.29
C MET A 67 -21.56 -12.00 6.35
N SER A 68 -22.58 -11.23 6.02
CA SER A 68 -23.58 -10.78 7.00
C SER A 68 -24.32 -11.94 7.65
N SER A 69 -24.49 -11.87 8.96
CA SER A 69 -25.39 -12.75 9.74
C SER A 69 -26.86 -12.32 9.62
N VAL A 70 -27.13 -11.14 9.05
CA VAL A 70 -28.48 -10.62 8.81
C VAL A 70 -28.86 -10.84 7.34
N PRO A 71 -29.90 -11.60 7.02
CA PRO A 71 -30.31 -11.85 5.65
C PRO A 71 -30.58 -10.55 4.88
N ASP A 72 -30.11 -10.47 3.65
CA ASP A 72 -30.29 -9.39 2.67
C ASP A 72 -29.79 -7.99 3.08
N GLU A 73 -29.19 -7.86 4.27
CA GLU A 73 -28.65 -6.61 4.80
C GLU A 73 -27.14 -6.68 5.07
N VAL A 74 -26.50 -5.52 5.22
CA VAL A 74 -25.14 -5.43 5.73
C VAL A 74 -25.20 -5.38 7.26
N GLY A 75 -24.77 -6.43 7.90
CA GLY A 75 -24.76 -6.60 9.36
C GLY A 75 -23.44 -7.21 9.86
N PRO A 76 -23.39 -7.64 11.14
CA PRO A 76 -22.22 -8.29 11.71
C PRO A 76 -21.79 -9.50 10.87
N SER A 77 -20.51 -9.58 10.56
CA SER A 77 -19.95 -10.66 9.73
C SER A 77 -19.82 -11.96 10.54
N ASP A 78 -20.24 -13.04 9.93
CA ASP A 78 -20.07 -14.41 10.44
C ASP A 78 -18.76 -15.01 9.91
N TRP A 79 -17.69 -14.84 10.65
CA TRP A 79 -16.36 -15.32 10.30
C TRP A 79 -16.18 -16.84 10.46
N SER A 80 -17.15 -17.57 10.99
CA SER A 80 -17.14 -19.04 11.00
C SER A 80 -17.30 -19.65 9.61
N ARG A 81 -17.82 -18.84 8.66
CA ARG A 81 -18.01 -19.25 7.25
C ARG A 81 -16.74 -19.20 6.41
N PHE A 82 -15.67 -18.60 6.92
CA PHE A 82 -14.43 -18.46 6.17
C PHE A 82 -13.62 -19.74 6.13
N GLU A 83 -13.15 -20.16 4.97
CA GLU A 83 -12.31 -21.32 4.76
C GLU A 83 -10.85 -21.05 5.18
N TRP A 84 -10.63 -20.90 6.50
CA TRP A 84 -9.36 -20.50 7.09
C TRP A 84 -8.19 -21.43 6.78
N ASP A 85 -8.46 -22.73 6.68
CA ASP A 85 -7.42 -23.73 6.43
C ASP A 85 -6.93 -23.62 4.98
N VAL A 86 -7.84 -23.42 4.03
CA VAL A 86 -7.48 -23.19 2.63
C VAL A 86 -6.67 -21.89 2.48
N LEU A 87 -7.10 -20.81 3.15
CA LEU A 87 -6.33 -19.55 3.13
C LEU A 87 -4.91 -19.77 3.67
N ARG A 88 -4.76 -20.48 4.78
CA ARG A 88 -3.47 -20.75 5.41
C ARG A 88 -2.55 -21.58 4.50
N GLU A 89 -3.09 -22.60 3.84
CA GLU A 89 -2.35 -23.42 2.86
C GLU A 89 -1.82 -22.56 1.72
N GLU A 90 -2.68 -21.75 1.08
CA GLU A 90 -2.29 -20.88 -0.02
C GLU A 90 -1.26 -19.82 0.39
N LEU A 91 -1.40 -19.21 1.57
CA LEU A 91 -0.39 -18.28 2.12
C LEU A 91 0.96 -18.98 2.34
N GLY A 92 0.95 -20.23 2.80
CA GLY A 92 2.15 -21.05 2.96
C GLY A 92 2.86 -21.31 1.63
N GLU A 93 2.11 -21.67 0.57
CA GLU A 93 2.68 -21.87 -0.77
C GLU A 93 3.23 -20.57 -1.39
N ILE A 94 2.56 -19.43 -1.14
CA ILE A 94 3.05 -18.12 -1.59
C ILE A 94 4.34 -17.76 -0.86
N ALA A 95 4.41 -18.00 0.45
CA ALA A 95 5.62 -17.76 1.23
C ALA A 95 6.78 -18.64 0.78
N ALA A 96 6.53 -19.92 0.52
CA ALA A 96 7.56 -20.84 -0.03
C ALA A 96 8.08 -20.32 -1.37
N LEU A 97 7.19 -19.92 -2.28
CA LEU A 97 7.58 -19.37 -3.59
C LEU A 97 8.37 -18.05 -3.46
N ALA A 98 8.02 -17.18 -2.50
CA ALA A 98 8.78 -15.95 -2.23
C ALA A 98 10.24 -16.27 -1.88
N GLY A 99 10.46 -17.31 -1.07
CA GLY A 99 11.80 -17.83 -0.75
C GLY A 99 12.53 -18.41 -1.94
N GLU A 100 11.86 -19.23 -2.76
CA GLU A 100 12.43 -19.82 -3.98
C GLU A 100 12.88 -18.74 -4.99
N LEU A 101 12.02 -17.72 -5.20
CA LEU A 101 12.29 -16.64 -6.15
C LEU A 101 13.20 -15.54 -5.56
N ARG A 102 13.48 -15.56 -4.25
CA ARG A 102 14.13 -14.46 -3.54
C ARG A 102 13.43 -13.11 -3.79
N LEU A 103 12.11 -13.12 -3.74
CA LEU A 103 11.24 -11.99 -4.06
C LEU A 103 10.47 -11.57 -2.82
N TRP A 104 10.73 -10.37 -2.32
CA TRP A 104 9.88 -9.76 -1.30
C TRP A 104 8.46 -9.62 -1.82
N THR A 105 7.50 -10.09 -1.04
CA THR A 105 6.09 -10.12 -1.45
C THR A 105 5.22 -9.45 -0.40
N VAL A 106 4.48 -8.40 -0.80
CA VAL A 106 3.51 -7.72 0.07
C VAL A 106 2.12 -8.04 -0.43
N LEU A 107 1.35 -8.77 0.41
CA LEU A 107 0.14 -9.48 0.00
C LEU A 107 -1.07 -9.09 0.83
N GLY A 108 -2.12 -8.55 0.18
CA GLY A 108 -3.41 -8.28 0.81
C GLY A 108 -4.17 -9.55 1.16
N SER A 109 -4.56 -9.68 2.44
CA SER A 109 -5.27 -10.84 2.96
C SER A 109 -6.03 -10.51 4.24
N VAL A 110 -6.71 -11.51 4.81
CA VAL A 110 -7.39 -11.43 6.11
C VAL A 110 -6.56 -12.17 7.16
N HIS A 111 -6.30 -11.52 8.30
CA HIS A 111 -5.59 -12.15 9.42
C HIS A 111 -6.57 -12.58 10.51
N ARG A 112 -6.65 -13.89 10.71
CA ARG A 112 -7.53 -14.51 11.72
C ARG A 112 -7.08 -14.17 13.13
N LEU A 113 -8.01 -13.70 13.97
CA LEU A 113 -7.83 -13.59 15.42
C LEU A 113 -8.57 -14.71 16.16
N THR A 114 -8.26 -14.85 17.45
CA THR A 114 -8.99 -15.80 18.32
C THR A 114 -10.41 -15.29 18.57
N PRO A 115 -11.44 -16.09 18.28
CA PRO A 115 -12.82 -15.75 18.60
C PRO A 115 -13.00 -15.37 20.09
N PRO A 116 -13.83 -14.37 20.40
CA PRO A 116 -14.82 -13.70 19.55
C PRO A 116 -14.28 -12.51 18.77
N ASN A 117 -12.98 -12.27 18.77
CA ASN A 117 -12.39 -11.12 18.06
C ASN A 117 -12.57 -11.27 16.55
N ARG A 118 -12.96 -10.17 15.92
CA ARG A 118 -13.02 -10.08 14.46
C ARG A 118 -11.60 -10.04 13.89
N PRO A 119 -11.35 -10.60 12.69
CA PRO A 119 -10.03 -10.58 12.06
C PRO A 119 -9.60 -9.16 11.68
N HIS A 120 -8.33 -9.01 11.29
CA HIS A 120 -7.81 -7.80 10.66
C HIS A 120 -7.88 -7.87 9.14
N ASN A 121 -8.06 -6.74 8.48
CA ASN A 121 -7.73 -6.55 7.08
C ASN A 121 -6.25 -6.20 7.00
N SER A 122 -5.45 -7.01 6.31
CA SER A 122 -3.99 -7.00 6.50
C SER A 122 -3.20 -7.03 5.19
N LEU A 123 -1.98 -6.47 5.25
CA LEU A 123 -0.90 -6.76 4.32
C LEU A 123 0.16 -7.60 5.03
N TYR A 124 0.42 -8.80 4.52
CA TYR A 124 1.56 -9.59 4.93
C TYR A 124 2.81 -9.15 4.18
N VAL A 125 3.88 -8.89 4.91
CA VAL A 125 5.22 -8.64 4.34
C VAL A 125 6.00 -9.94 4.44
N ILE A 126 6.19 -10.61 3.32
CA ILE A 126 6.91 -11.87 3.19
C ILE A 126 8.29 -11.56 2.62
N SER A 127 9.33 -11.98 3.34
CA SER A 127 10.72 -11.74 2.93
C SER A 127 11.13 -12.62 1.75
N ASP A 128 12.28 -12.28 1.17
CA ASP A 128 12.94 -13.08 0.11
C ASP A 128 13.52 -14.41 0.62
N ARG A 129 13.27 -14.77 1.89
CA ARG A 129 13.53 -16.09 2.48
C ARG A 129 12.25 -16.89 2.70
N GLY A 130 11.10 -16.35 2.33
CA GLY A 130 9.80 -16.99 2.53
C GLY A 130 9.28 -16.90 3.98
N GLU A 131 9.81 -15.99 4.78
CA GLU A 131 9.39 -15.76 6.16
C GLU A 131 8.47 -14.55 6.23
N VAL A 132 7.47 -14.57 7.12
CA VAL A 132 6.66 -13.39 7.43
C VAL A 132 7.52 -12.42 8.23
N ALA A 133 8.07 -11.41 7.55
CA ALA A 133 8.90 -10.37 8.16
C ALA A 133 8.07 -9.32 8.92
N GLY A 134 6.79 -9.16 8.56
CA GLY A 134 5.88 -8.24 9.20
C GLY A 134 4.45 -8.37 8.71
N ARG A 135 3.52 -7.72 9.40
CA ARG A 135 2.12 -7.62 8.99
C ARG A 135 1.60 -6.24 9.35
N TYR A 136 1.03 -5.56 8.37
CA TYR A 136 0.30 -4.32 8.56
C TYR A 136 -1.19 -4.61 8.62
N ASP A 137 -1.86 -4.11 9.62
CA ASP A 137 -3.32 -4.21 9.79
C ASP A 137 -3.94 -2.83 9.59
N GLU A 138 -4.97 -2.71 8.75
CA GLU A 138 -5.66 -1.45 8.44
C GLU A 138 -6.11 -0.76 9.74
N ARG A 139 -5.63 0.45 10.01
CA ARG A 139 -5.88 1.18 11.25
C ARG A 139 -7.12 2.06 11.15
N LEU A 140 -7.30 2.70 10.00
CA LEU A 140 -8.40 3.65 9.75
C LEU A 140 -9.42 3.04 8.79
N LEU A 141 -10.14 2.04 9.30
CA LEU A 141 -11.17 1.30 8.59
C LEU A 141 -12.35 2.20 8.20
N SER A 142 -12.98 1.93 7.05
CA SER A 142 -14.28 2.55 6.73
C SER A 142 -15.34 2.19 7.78
N LYS A 143 -16.37 3.05 7.92
CA LYS A 143 -17.45 2.85 8.89
C LYS A 143 -18.04 1.44 8.84
N THR A 144 -18.31 0.91 7.65
CA THR A 144 -18.88 -0.45 7.51
C THR A 144 -17.88 -1.52 7.94
N LYS A 145 -16.60 -1.38 7.58
CA LYS A 145 -15.55 -2.33 7.98
C LYS A 145 -15.41 -2.38 9.50
N VAL A 146 -15.26 -1.23 10.17
CA VAL A 146 -15.06 -1.19 11.63
C VAL A 146 -16.31 -1.59 12.41
N THR A 147 -17.51 -1.31 11.88
CA THR A 147 -18.75 -1.68 12.57
C THR A 147 -19.03 -3.18 12.47
N TYR A 148 -18.81 -3.80 11.32
CA TYR A 148 -19.34 -5.12 11.04
C TYR A 148 -18.31 -6.19 10.69
N MET A 149 -17.13 -5.83 10.16
CA MET A 149 -16.24 -6.80 9.55
C MET A 149 -14.94 -7.01 10.31
N TYR A 150 -14.15 -5.97 10.52
CA TYR A 150 -12.77 -6.10 10.98
C TYR A 150 -12.52 -5.41 12.30
N ALA A 151 -11.51 -5.88 13.02
CA ALA A 151 -10.88 -5.13 14.09
C ALA A 151 -9.80 -4.20 13.50
N PRO A 152 -9.67 -2.95 13.96
CA PRO A 152 -8.62 -2.05 13.50
C PRO A 152 -7.24 -2.49 13.97
N GLY A 153 -6.22 -2.22 13.17
CA GLY A 153 -4.81 -2.30 13.57
C GLY A 153 -4.41 -1.14 14.48
N ALA A 154 -3.19 -1.18 15.03
CA ALA A 154 -2.70 -0.16 15.96
C ALA A 154 -1.33 0.42 15.57
N THR A 155 -0.52 -0.28 14.79
CA THR A 155 0.89 0.05 14.56
C THR A 155 1.22 0.28 13.11
N THR A 156 2.22 1.12 12.86
CA THR A 156 2.88 1.26 11.55
C THR A 156 3.81 0.06 11.32
N VAL A 157 4.07 -0.23 10.05
CA VAL A 157 5.07 -1.23 9.65
C VAL A 157 6.00 -0.59 8.64
N THR A 158 7.30 -0.67 8.92
CA THR A 158 8.36 -0.29 7.98
C THR A 158 9.36 -1.44 7.86
N PHE A 159 9.96 -1.58 6.69
CA PHE A 159 11.01 -2.56 6.43
C PHE A 159 11.91 -2.07 5.28
N ASP A 160 13.11 -2.63 5.20
CA ASP A 160 14.11 -2.20 4.23
C ASP A 160 14.39 -3.35 3.24
N VAL A 161 14.45 -3.01 1.94
CA VAL A 161 14.88 -3.93 0.87
C VAL A 161 15.90 -3.20 0.01
N ASP A 162 17.11 -3.75 -0.11
CA ASP A 162 18.20 -3.23 -0.93
C ASP A 162 18.45 -1.70 -0.70
N GLY A 163 18.36 -1.26 0.57
CA GLY A 163 18.59 0.13 0.98
C GLY A 163 17.39 1.07 0.83
N VAL A 164 16.29 0.63 0.23
CA VAL A 164 15.03 1.39 0.12
C VAL A 164 14.12 1.04 1.29
N ARG A 165 13.61 2.04 2.00
CA ARG A 165 12.68 1.87 3.11
C ARG A 165 11.24 1.96 2.66
N PHE A 166 10.45 0.94 2.99
CA PHE A 166 9.04 0.82 2.65
C PHE A 166 8.13 0.99 3.86
N GLY A 167 6.92 1.53 3.64
CA GLY A 167 5.82 1.57 4.60
C GLY A 167 4.54 1.02 3.97
N CYS A 168 3.56 0.58 4.76
CA CYS A 168 2.33 -0.04 4.28
C CYS A 168 1.09 0.77 4.66
N LEU A 169 0.14 0.92 3.72
CA LEU A 169 -1.19 1.50 3.95
C LEU A 169 -2.26 0.71 3.19
N LEU A 170 -3.49 0.75 3.70
CA LEU A 170 -4.64 0.01 3.17
C LEU A 170 -5.90 0.87 3.00
N GLY A 171 -6.63 0.62 1.92
CA GLY A 171 -8.03 1.01 1.76
C GLY A 171 -8.30 2.50 1.97
N MET A 172 -9.09 2.82 2.98
CA MET A 172 -9.51 4.20 3.29
C MET A 172 -8.39 5.11 3.78
N GLU A 173 -7.22 4.56 4.10
CA GLU A 173 -6.10 5.31 4.67
C GLU A 173 -5.49 6.34 3.71
N VAL A 174 -5.80 6.26 2.41
CA VAL A 174 -5.43 7.30 1.44
C VAL A 174 -6.06 8.66 1.76
N HIS A 175 -7.21 8.69 2.43
CA HIS A 175 -7.88 9.93 2.85
C HIS A 175 -7.23 10.63 4.05
N TYR A 176 -6.17 10.05 4.62
CA TYR A 176 -5.50 10.53 5.83
C TYR A 176 -4.06 10.96 5.54
N PRO A 177 -3.84 12.20 5.06
CA PRO A 177 -2.52 12.71 4.69
C PRO A 177 -1.48 12.60 5.79
N GLU A 178 -1.90 12.66 7.05
CA GLU A 178 -1.05 12.51 8.23
C GLU A 178 -0.34 11.16 8.30
N LEU A 179 -0.92 10.09 7.73
CA LEU A 179 -0.28 8.77 7.69
C LEU A 179 0.93 8.77 6.74
N PHE A 180 0.80 9.42 5.59
CA PHE A 180 1.90 9.59 4.64
C PHE A 180 2.98 10.52 5.21
N ALA A 181 2.57 11.62 5.84
CA ALA A 181 3.50 12.52 6.51
C ALA A 181 4.26 11.84 7.65
N ALA A 182 3.61 10.95 8.40
CA ALA A 182 4.26 10.17 9.45
C ALA A 182 5.30 9.19 8.87
N TYR A 183 5.03 8.56 7.72
CA TYR A 183 6.01 7.72 7.03
C TYR A 183 7.18 8.53 6.47
N GLU A 184 6.94 9.71 5.92
CA GLU A 184 8.01 10.59 5.45
C GLU A 184 8.95 10.97 6.60
N GLN A 185 8.40 11.29 7.79
CA GLN A 185 9.18 11.59 9.01
C GLN A 185 9.98 10.38 9.53
N GLN A 186 9.54 9.14 9.23
CA GLN A 186 10.27 7.91 9.55
C GLN A 186 11.32 7.54 8.49
N GLY A 187 11.50 8.38 7.47
CA GLY A 187 12.48 8.15 6.41
C GLY A 187 12.03 7.10 5.39
N VAL A 188 10.73 6.83 5.28
CA VAL A 188 10.18 5.93 4.26
C VAL A 188 10.38 6.53 2.87
N ASP A 189 10.93 5.75 1.96
CA ASP A 189 11.17 6.15 0.57
C ASP A 189 9.94 5.85 -0.30
N CYS A 190 9.26 4.73 -0.04
CA CYS A 190 8.10 4.31 -0.81
C CYS A 190 6.98 3.78 0.10
N VAL A 191 5.78 4.31 -0.06
CA VAL A 191 4.57 3.77 0.56
C VAL A 191 3.96 2.72 -0.36
N LEU A 192 3.74 1.52 0.17
CA LEU A 192 3.03 0.42 -0.47
C LEU A 192 1.55 0.56 -0.10
N PHE A 193 0.78 1.17 -0.99
CA PHE A 193 -0.64 1.41 -0.79
C PHE A 193 -1.47 0.43 -1.60
N ALA A 194 -2.25 -0.40 -0.91
CA ALA A 194 -3.13 -1.39 -1.49
C ALA A 194 -4.60 -1.10 -1.17
N THR A 195 -5.48 -1.25 -2.15
CA THR A 195 -6.90 -0.93 -1.98
C THR A 195 -7.80 -1.87 -2.75
N THR A 196 -9.07 -2.00 -2.33
CA THR A 196 -10.18 -2.56 -3.13
C THR A 196 -10.90 -1.47 -3.94
N GLY A 197 -10.48 -0.21 -3.78
CA GLY A 197 -11.07 0.95 -4.46
C GLY A 197 -12.27 1.58 -3.73
N PRO A 198 -12.72 2.75 -4.20
CA PRO A 198 -13.76 3.55 -3.55
C PRO A 198 -15.19 3.04 -3.81
N GLY A 199 -15.38 2.02 -4.63
CA GLY A 199 -16.70 1.52 -5.02
C GLY A 199 -16.90 1.49 -6.53
N PRO A 200 -18.03 1.99 -7.06
CA PRO A 200 -18.34 1.96 -8.50
C PRO A 200 -17.26 2.57 -9.38
N SER A 201 -17.11 2.06 -10.60
CA SER A 201 -16.03 2.42 -11.53
C SER A 201 -15.92 3.91 -11.83
N GLU A 202 -17.04 4.64 -11.87
CA GLU A 202 -17.07 6.10 -12.10
C GLU A 202 -16.39 6.91 -11.01
N GLN A 203 -16.27 6.35 -9.80
CA GLN A 203 -15.65 6.99 -8.64
C GLN A 203 -14.26 6.44 -8.35
N SER A 204 -13.79 5.46 -9.12
CA SER A 204 -12.57 4.71 -8.82
C SER A 204 -11.29 5.55 -8.92
N GLN A 205 -11.30 6.66 -9.64
CA GLN A 205 -10.14 7.54 -9.82
C GLN A 205 -9.74 8.31 -8.55
N SER A 206 -10.66 8.51 -7.60
CA SER A 206 -10.38 9.35 -6.42
C SER A 206 -9.15 8.87 -5.63
N PHE A 207 -9.06 7.58 -5.34
CA PHE A 207 -7.94 7.02 -4.56
C PHE A 207 -6.59 7.16 -5.28
N ALA A 208 -6.56 6.97 -6.60
CA ALA A 208 -5.35 7.18 -7.38
C ALA A 208 -4.96 8.66 -7.44
N THR A 209 -5.94 9.56 -7.59
CA THR A 209 -5.70 11.01 -7.58
C THR A 209 -5.15 11.48 -6.22
N GLU A 210 -5.69 10.95 -5.12
CA GLU A 210 -5.18 11.24 -3.79
C GLU A 210 -3.77 10.69 -3.59
N ALA A 211 -3.51 9.44 -4.01
CA ALA A 211 -2.18 8.84 -3.95
C ALA A 211 -1.14 9.65 -4.74
N GLN A 212 -1.49 10.17 -5.94
CA GLN A 212 -0.63 11.06 -6.72
C GLN A 212 -0.31 12.36 -5.95
N GLY A 213 -1.34 13.01 -5.38
CA GLY A 213 -1.15 14.21 -4.57
C GLY A 213 -0.27 13.94 -3.35
N LEU A 214 -0.48 12.81 -2.66
CA LEU A 214 0.28 12.43 -1.47
C LEU A 214 1.74 12.04 -1.79
N ALA A 215 1.99 11.42 -2.94
CA ALA A 215 3.35 11.20 -3.44
C ALA A 215 4.07 12.53 -3.65
N ALA A 216 3.45 13.46 -4.38
CA ALA A 216 4.02 14.78 -4.69
C ALA A 216 4.29 15.62 -3.44
N VAL A 217 3.28 15.78 -2.55
CA VAL A 217 3.42 16.65 -1.38
C VAL A 217 4.39 16.11 -0.33
N ASN A 218 4.64 14.80 -0.29
CA ASN A 218 5.61 14.19 0.62
C ASN A 218 6.94 13.87 -0.07
N SER A 219 7.07 14.12 -1.38
CA SER A 219 8.28 13.83 -2.17
C SER A 219 8.76 12.39 -1.98
N MET A 220 7.84 11.42 -2.10
CA MET A 220 8.10 10.00 -1.91
C MET A 220 7.41 9.16 -2.99
N TRP A 221 7.94 7.98 -3.27
CA TRP A 221 7.25 7.02 -4.15
C TRP A 221 6.00 6.47 -3.48
N VAL A 222 5.00 6.14 -4.30
CA VAL A 222 3.82 5.37 -3.87
C VAL A 222 3.57 4.25 -4.87
N ALA A 223 3.67 3.00 -4.41
CA ALA A 223 3.19 1.85 -5.17
C ALA A 223 1.69 1.71 -4.91
N PHE A 224 0.89 1.87 -5.96
CA PHE A 224 -0.57 1.86 -5.90
C PHE A 224 -1.09 0.54 -6.48
N ALA A 225 -1.64 -0.35 -5.65
CA ALA A 225 -2.21 -1.62 -6.07
C ALA A 225 -3.72 -1.66 -5.86
N ALA A 226 -4.46 -1.89 -6.95
CA ALA A 226 -5.91 -1.96 -6.99
C ALA A 226 -6.39 -3.23 -7.74
N PRO A 227 -7.66 -3.66 -7.56
CA PRO A 227 -8.20 -4.82 -8.26
C PRO A 227 -8.22 -4.63 -9.78
N ALA A 228 -8.06 -5.72 -10.51
CA ALA A 228 -8.15 -5.74 -11.96
C ALA A 228 -9.49 -5.20 -12.50
N ALA A 229 -10.58 -5.38 -11.75
CA ALA A 229 -11.89 -4.82 -12.11
C ALA A 229 -11.88 -3.29 -12.28
N LEU A 230 -10.98 -2.59 -11.58
CA LEU A 230 -10.78 -1.14 -11.69
C LEU A 230 -9.70 -0.77 -12.72
N GLY A 231 -8.93 -1.73 -13.21
CA GLY A 231 -7.73 -1.51 -14.02
C GLY A 231 -7.98 -0.79 -15.37
N ALA A 232 -9.20 -0.83 -15.89
CA ALA A 232 -9.55 -0.06 -17.09
C ALA A 232 -9.55 1.46 -16.85
N VAL A 233 -9.85 1.90 -15.61
CA VAL A 233 -9.96 3.32 -15.22
C VAL A 233 -8.77 3.73 -14.35
N THR A 234 -8.36 2.86 -13.44
CA THR A 234 -7.30 3.11 -12.47
C THR A 234 -6.33 1.91 -12.41
N PRO A 235 -5.45 1.77 -13.42
CA PRO A 235 -4.45 0.69 -13.42
C PRO A 235 -3.50 0.80 -12.24
N SER A 236 -3.11 -0.36 -11.69
CA SER A 236 -2.05 -0.45 -10.66
C SER A 236 -0.71 0.01 -11.22
N GLY A 237 0.14 0.60 -10.38
CA GLY A 237 1.44 1.08 -10.83
C GLY A 237 2.27 1.76 -9.74
N LEU A 238 3.40 2.32 -10.15
CA LEU A 238 4.33 3.06 -9.31
C LEU A 238 4.24 4.56 -9.63
N LEU A 239 3.99 5.36 -8.62
CA LEU A 239 4.03 6.81 -8.65
C LEU A 239 5.40 7.31 -8.21
N GLY A 240 5.94 8.28 -8.94
CA GLY A 240 7.16 8.99 -8.57
C GLY A 240 6.93 10.03 -7.47
N PRO A 241 8.01 10.52 -6.85
CA PRO A 241 7.95 11.53 -5.79
C PRO A 241 7.51 12.92 -6.27
N ASP A 242 7.28 13.08 -7.56
CA ASP A 242 6.65 14.24 -8.22
C ASP A 242 5.13 14.07 -8.44
N GLY A 243 4.57 12.90 -8.07
CA GLY A 243 3.18 12.53 -8.24
C GLY A 243 2.82 12.01 -9.64
N THR A 244 3.80 11.86 -10.53
CA THR A 244 3.56 11.31 -11.86
C THR A 244 3.70 9.77 -11.87
N TRP A 245 3.05 9.10 -12.81
CA TRP A 245 3.21 7.67 -12.99
C TRP A 245 4.57 7.36 -13.65
N SER A 246 5.45 6.69 -12.93
CA SER A 246 6.69 6.16 -13.50
C SER A 246 6.49 4.82 -14.21
N ALA A 247 5.52 4.03 -13.74
CA ALA A 247 5.08 2.79 -14.39
C ALA A 247 3.64 2.48 -13.99
N ARG A 248 2.86 1.86 -14.89
CA ARG A 248 1.52 1.34 -14.59
C ARG A 248 1.14 0.19 -15.50
N CYS A 249 0.22 -0.63 -15.07
CA CYS A 249 -0.39 -1.66 -15.93
C CYS A 249 -1.10 -1.01 -17.13
N GLU A 250 -1.19 -1.73 -18.24
CA GLU A 250 -2.04 -1.31 -19.34
C GLU A 250 -3.51 -1.25 -18.88
N PRO A 251 -4.30 -0.24 -19.30
CA PRO A 251 -5.70 -0.14 -18.95
C PRO A 251 -6.50 -1.39 -19.38
N SER A 252 -6.83 -2.22 -18.41
CA SER A 252 -7.49 -3.52 -18.64
C SER A 252 -8.12 -4.04 -17.35
N THR A 253 -9.16 -4.85 -17.47
CA THR A 253 -9.77 -5.61 -16.36
C THR A 253 -9.11 -6.97 -16.16
N ALA A 254 -8.03 -7.26 -16.84
CA ALA A 254 -7.23 -8.47 -16.65
C ALA A 254 -6.23 -8.34 -15.51
N ALA A 255 -5.89 -9.47 -14.88
CA ALA A 255 -4.78 -9.54 -13.96
C ALA A 255 -3.46 -9.24 -14.70
N ALA A 256 -2.64 -8.38 -14.13
CA ALA A 256 -1.39 -7.90 -14.72
C ALA A 256 -0.41 -7.43 -13.65
N VAL A 257 0.82 -7.16 -14.04
CA VAL A 257 1.84 -6.56 -13.19
C VAL A 257 2.56 -5.45 -13.95
N ALA A 258 2.70 -4.28 -13.33
CA ALA A 258 3.56 -3.21 -13.79
C ALA A 258 4.92 -3.30 -13.10
N ILE A 259 5.99 -3.02 -13.84
CA ILE A 259 7.35 -2.99 -13.29
C ILE A 259 7.83 -1.55 -13.33
N GLY A 260 8.12 -0.99 -12.15
CA GLY A 260 8.71 0.34 -12.01
C GLY A 260 10.07 0.27 -11.32
N GLU A 261 10.81 1.35 -11.40
CA GLU A 261 12.10 1.49 -10.74
C GLU A 261 12.05 2.65 -9.75
N ILE A 262 12.46 2.41 -8.51
CA ILE A 262 12.80 3.44 -7.54
C ILE A 262 14.27 3.71 -7.72
N ASP A 263 14.62 4.92 -8.14
CA ASP A 263 15.98 5.37 -8.39
C ASP A 263 16.11 6.82 -7.91
N ASP A 264 16.78 7.03 -6.76
CA ASP A 264 16.95 8.36 -6.16
C ASP A 264 18.02 9.22 -6.86
N GLY A 265 18.73 8.63 -7.83
CA GLY A 265 19.70 9.30 -8.68
C GLY A 265 19.15 9.70 -10.05
N ALA A 266 17.93 9.32 -10.38
CA ALA A 266 17.31 9.66 -11.66
C ALA A 266 17.05 11.18 -11.77
N ALA A 267 17.35 11.74 -12.94
CA ALA A 267 17.24 13.21 -13.16
C ALA A 267 15.81 13.73 -12.98
N GLU A 268 14.82 12.91 -13.30
CA GLU A 268 13.40 13.26 -13.24
C GLU A 268 12.92 13.49 -11.81
N VAL A 269 13.54 12.88 -10.82
CA VAL A 269 13.16 12.98 -9.41
C VAL A 269 14.11 13.83 -8.57
N GLU A 270 15.16 14.40 -9.17
CA GLU A 270 16.20 15.13 -8.46
C GLU A 270 15.66 16.25 -7.58
N ILE A 271 14.75 17.07 -8.11
CA ILE A 271 14.17 18.20 -7.36
C ILE A 271 13.39 17.67 -6.15
N ALA A 272 12.57 16.65 -6.33
CA ALA A 272 11.74 16.11 -5.26
C ALA A 272 12.60 15.47 -4.14
N VAL A 273 13.55 14.63 -4.52
CA VAL A 273 14.31 13.80 -3.57
C VAL A 273 15.48 14.56 -2.94
N ARG A 274 16.22 15.35 -3.74
CA ARG A 274 17.45 16.01 -3.28
C ARG A 274 17.25 17.43 -2.75
N HIS A 275 16.13 18.08 -3.09
CA HIS A 275 15.85 19.46 -2.69
C HIS A 275 14.57 19.58 -1.86
N ALA A 276 13.42 19.15 -2.36
CA ALA A 276 12.14 19.36 -1.69
C ALA A 276 12.03 18.54 -0.39
N ARG A 277 12.40 17.26 -0.40
CA ARG A 277 12.31 16.40 0.77
C ARG A 277 13.22 16.83 1.91
N PRO A 278 14.54 17.10 1.71
CA PRO A 278 15.41 17.64 2.76
C PRO A 278 14.92 18.98 3.29
N TRP A 279 14.52 19.89 2.42
CA TRP A 279 13.99 21.19 2.84
C TRP A 279 12.74 21.04 3.73
N ARG A 280 11.82 20.13 3.42
CA ARG A 280 10.65 19.86 4.27
C ARG A 280 11.05 19.37 5.67
N GLN A 281 12.09 18.55 5.78
CA GLN A 281 12.62 18.07 7.07
C GLN A 281 13.22 19.22 7.87
N GLU A 282 14.03 20.07 7.26
CA GLU A 282 14.59 21.28 7.88
C GLU A 282 13.50 22.26 8.31
N ALA A 283 12.50 22.49 7.47
CA ALA A 283 11.36 23.37 7.76
C ALA A 283 10.58 22.93 9.02
N ARG A 284 10.43 21.63 9.24
CA ARG A 284 9.81 21.08 10.45
C ARG A 284 10.75 21.16 11.68
N GLY A 285 12.04 21.18 11.46
CA GLY A 285 13.06 21.23 12.49
C GLY A 285 13.35 22.63 13.07
N GLY A 286 12.60 23.65 12.63
CA GLY A 286 12.75 25.00 13.16
C GLY A 286 13.49 25.99 12.27
N LEU A 287 13.71 25.66 10.99
CA LEU A 287 14.33 26.56 9.99
C LEU A 287 13.80 28.00 10.02
N TYR A 288 12.52 28.16 10.30
CA TYR A 288 11.87 29.49 10.29
C TYR A 288 11.98 30.26 11.60
N GLU A 289 12.34 29.63 12.73
CA GLU A 289 12.28 30.26 14.04
C GLU A 289 13.20 31.49 14.13
N GLU A 290 14.42 31.39 13.60
CA GLU A 290 15.40 32.52 13.58
C GLU A 290 15.00 33.65 12.63
N HIS A 291 14.07 33.38 11.68
CA HIS A 291 13.60 34.37 10.70
C HIS A 291 12.24 34.99 11.08
N ARG A 292 11.62 34.51 12.16
CA ARG A 292 10.34 35.07 12.61
C ARG A 292 10.55 36.42 13.26
N VAL A 293 9.77 37.40 12.79
CA VAL A 293 9.70 38.71 13.41
C VAL A 293 8.71 38.64 14.56
N VAL A 294 9.23 38.71 15.79
CA VAL A 294 8.44 38.77 17.02
C VAL A 294 8.50 40.17 17.58
N ALA A 295 7.42 40.61 18.23
CA ALA A 295 7.33 41.93 18.90
C ALA A 295 7.33 43.15 17.92
N ASP A 296 6.89 43.00 16.69
CA ASP A 296 6.59 44.09 15.78
C ASP A 296 5.07 44.34 15.76
N PRO A 297 4.60 45.58 16.13
CA PRO A 297 3.18 45.91 16.16
C PRO A 297 2.47 45.71 14.81
N ARG A 298 3.17 45.89 13.68
CA ARG A 298 2.60 45.65 12.35
C ARG A 298 2.46 44.17 12.02
N SER A 299 3.33 43.33 12.57
CA SER A 299 3.20 41.87 12.45
C SER A 299 2.06 41.32 13.31
N GLU A 300 1.79 41.93 14.44
CA GLU A 300 0.73 41.55 15.38
C GLU A 300 -0.65 42.03 14.97
N ALA A 301 -0.72 43.21 14.31
CA ALA A 301 -1.99 43.80 13.87
C ALA A 301 -2.60 43.02 12.70
N ARG A 302 -3.54 42.13 13.01
CA ARG A 302 -4.18 41.24 12.03
C ARG A 302 -5.35 41.90 11.28
N THR A 303 -5.78 43.10 11.69
CA THR A 303 -6.97 43.80 11.19
C THR A 303 -6.65 45.17 10.60
N ALA A 304 -5.39 45.53 10.44
CA ALA A 304 -4.92 46.80 9.87
C ALA A 304 -3.98 46.52 8.67
N PHE A 305 -3.95 47.48 7.72
CA PHE A 305 -3.07 47.49 6.55
C PHE A 305 -1.74 48.18 6.86
#